data_d9f7248ccfc7ed0f633bbb04d09702c2
#
_entry.id   d9f7248ccfc7ed0f633bbb04d09702c2
#
_cell.length_a   1.000
_cell.length_b   1.000
_cell.length_c   1.000
_cell.angle_alpha   90.00
_cell.angle_beta   90.00
_cell.angle_gamma   90.00
#
_symmetry.space_group_name_H-M   'P 1'
#
loop_
_entity.id
_entity.type
_entity.pdbx_description
1 polymer ?
#
loop_
_entity_poly.entity_id
_entity_poly.type
_entity_poly.pdbx_seq_one_letter_code
_entity_poly.pdbx_strand_id
1 'polypeptide(L)'
;YVDYQGQRYTLWRPEDLTKHGTRNLDYSATFGGYWELLGTIKYKHLSAIPRKLKFQLTGKPRFFLELLIDNMNQSGVGGWSIGTCIDAPEKTLAFSHEFCLDALNRFADEWRTEFEIVSKTINFGKVEKFKDDPLPLSYGRGNGFKTGVGRKLQGEKPPTSILYVQGGERNIDRTAYGASC
;
A
#
# COMPACT_ATOMS: atom_id res chain seq x y z
N TYR A 1 15.23 11.80 -16.98
CA TYR A 1 13.84 11.60 -16.55
C TYR A 1 12.96 11.23 -17.74
N VAL A 2 11.84 10.60 -17.45
CA VAL A 2 10.76 10.28 -18.39
C VAL A 2 9.46 10.81 -17.81
N ASP A 3 8.68 11.54 -18.59
CA ASP A 3 7.33 11.94 -18.21
C ASP A 3 6.32 10.97 -18.84
N TYR A 4 5.50 10.33 -18.02
CA TYR A 4 4.48 9.38 -18.46
C TYR A 4 3.16 9.62 -17.70
N GLN A 5 2.06 9.78 -18.42
CA GLN A 5 0.72 10.07 -17.87
C GLN A 5 0.70 11.25 -16.87
N GLY A 6 1.45 12.32 -17.17
CA GLY A 6 1.53 13.50 -16.31
C GLY A 6 2.39 13.34 -15.04
N GLN A 7 3.05 12.21 -14.88
CA GLN A 7 3.98 11.97 -13.78
C GLN A 7 5.42 11.90 -14.28
N ARG A 8 6.34 12.44 -13.48
CA ARG A 8 7.77 12.42 -13.76
C ARG A 8 8.43 11.25 -13.05
N TYR A 9 9.22 10.50 -13.83
CA TYR A 9 10.05 9.40 -13.39
C TYR A 9 11.52 9.77 -13.59
N THR A 10 12.33 9.54 -12.59
CA THR A 10 13.77 9.77 -12.64
C THR A 10 14.53 8.47 -12.60
N LEU A 11 15.76 8.45 -13.05
CA LEU A 11 16.62 7.27 -12.96
C LEU A 11 16.76 6.90 -11.48
N TRP A 12 16.24 5.73 -11.11
CA TRP A 12 16.18 5.29 -9.72
C TRP A 12 17.41 4.48 -9.30
N ARG A 13 17.97 3.74 -10.23
CA ARG A 13 19.18 2.92 -10.05
C ARG A 13 20.15 3.21 -11.19
N PRO A 14 21.48 3.01 -10.95
CA PRO A 14 22.42 2.99 -12.07
C PRO A 14 21.94 2.06 -13.15
N GLU A 15 22.19 2.44 -14.38
CA GLU A 15 21.88 1.60 -15.54
C GLU A 15 22.69 0.30 -15.51
N ASP A 16 22.06 -0.80 -15.88
CA ASP A 16 22.74 -2.05 -16.16
C ASP A 16 23.26 -2.03 -17.59
N LEU A 17 24.59 -2.20 -17.75
CA LEU A 17 25.25 -2.20 -19.03
C LEU A 17 25.79 -3.60 -19.33
N THR A 18 25.25 -4.23 -20.37
CA THR A 18 25.78 -5.49 -20.90
C THR A 18 26.52 -5.24 -22.20
N LYS A 19 27.79 -5.64 -22.24
CA LYS A 19 28.64 -5.47 -23.40
C LYS A 19 28.76 -6.76 -24.20
N HIS A 20 28.28 -6.74 -25.44
CA HIS A 20 28.35 -7.85 -26.38
C HIS A 20 29.41 -7.59 -27.48
N GLY A 21 30.69 -7.59 -27.10
CA GLY A 21 31.77 -7.25 -28.00
C GLY A 21 32.14 -5.75 -27.97
N THR A 22 32.82 -5.26 -29.00
CA THR A 22 33.39 -3.91 -29.05
C THR A 22 32.40 -2.81 -29.42
N ARG A 23 31.29 -3.16 -30.06
CA ARG A 23 30.33 -2.20 -30.64
C ARG A 23 28.86 -2.42 -30.24
N ASN A 24 28.55 -3.51 -29.56
CA ASN A 24 27.17 -3.83 -29.17
C ASN A 24 27.01 -3.73 -27.67
N LEU A 25 26.19 -2.76 -27.23
CA LEU A 25 25.95 -2.42 -25.84
C LEU A 25 24.43 -2.42 -25.60
N ASP A 26 23.97 -3.22 -24.64
CA ASP A 26 22.61 -3.20 -24.17
C ASP A 26 22.53 -2.43 -22.85
N TYR A 27 21.64 -1.44 -22.81
CA TYR A 27 21.37 -0.64 -21.63
C TYR A 27 19.98 -0.99 -21.07
N SER A 28 19.94 -1.28 -19.79
CA SER A 28 18.67 -1.36 -19.03
C SER A 28 18.65 -0.28 -17.95
N ALA A 29 17.65 0.57 -17.99
CA ALA A 29 17.51 1.66 -17.03
C ALA A 29 16.17 1.56 -16.29
N THR A 30 16.22 1.62 -14.96
CA THR A 30 15.02 1.62 -14.12
C THR A 30 14.69 3.04 -13.68
N PHE A 31 13.50 3.51 -14.06
CA PHE A 31 12.98 4.80 -13.65
C PHE A 31 11.97 4.62 -12.53
N GLY A 32 12.14 5.35 -11.45
CA GLY A 32 11.23 5.36 -10.30
C GLY A 32 10.45 6.67 -10.20
N GLY A 33 9.22 6.59 -9.72
CA GLY A 33 8.43 7.76 -9.39
C GLY A 33 8.78 8.32 -8.02
N TYR A 34 8.17 9.46 -7.66
CA TYR A 34 8.44 10.11 -6.37
C TYR A 34 8.08 9.24 -5.16
N TRP A 35 7.16 8.28 -5.31
CA TRP A 35 6.80 7.37 -4.21
C TRP A 35 7.96 6.50 -3.71
N GLU A 36 8.95 6.22 -4.56
CA GLU A 36 10.15 5.47 -4.18
C GLU A 36 10.92 6.16 -3.04
N LEU A 37 10.88 7.50 -3.01
CA LEU A 37 11.53 8.29 -1.95
C LEU A 37 10.93 8.01 -0.57
N LEU A 38 9.63 7.68 -0.49
CA LEU A 38 9.00 7.29 0.77
C LEU A 38 9.63 6.03 1.37
N GLY A 39 10.13 5.13 0.54
CA GLY A 39 10.86 3.92 0.96
C GLY A 39 12.29 4.17 1.44
N THR A 40 12.83 5.37 1.27
CA THR A 40 14.20 5.72 1.68
C THR A 40 14.27 6.58 2.94
N ILE A 41 13.18 7.26 3.29
CA ILE A 41 13.12 8.22 4.38
C ILE A 41 12.47 7.60 5.61
N LYS A 42 13.14 7.67 6.75
CA LYS A 42 12.61 7.15 8.02
C LYS A 42 11.50 8.04 8.57
N TYR A 43 10.43 7.42 9.03
CA TYR A 43 9.34 8.08 9.73
C TYR A 43 9.74 8.35 11.18
N LYS A 44 9.86 9.63 11.56
CA LYS A 44 10.41 10.11 12.83
C LYS A 44 9.41 10.99 13.56
N HIS A 45 9.42 10.95 14.87
CA HIS A 45 8.75 11.95 15.70
C HIS A 45 9.61 13.23 15.73
N LEU A 46 9.25 14.20 14.90
CA LEU A 46 10.06 15.39 14.67
C LEU A 46 10.05 16.37 15.85
N SER A 47 8.94 16.44 16.61
CA SER A 47 8.82 17.34 17.77
C SER A 47 9.59 16.85 19.00
N ALA A 48 10.07 15.60 19.02
CA ALA A 48 10.88 15.08 20.10
C ALA A 48 12.34 15.53 19.96
N ILE A 49 12.97 15.88 21.09
CA ILE A 49 14.40 16.25 21.15
C ILE A 49 15.12 15.25 22.07
N PRO A 50 16.04 14.41 21.57
CA PRO A 50 16.36 14.19 20.15
C PRO A 50 15.21 13.54 19.38
N ARG A 51 15.19 13.68 18.05
CA ARG A 51 14.19 13.05 17.17
C ARG A 51 14.15 11.53 17.39
N LYS A 52 12.94 10.97 17.58
CA LYS A 52 12.76 9.55 17.91
C LYS A 52 12.31 8.74 16.70
N LEU A 53 12.92 7.56 16.55
CA LEU A 53 12.51 6.55 15.55
C LEU A 53 11.57 5.50 16.15
N LYS A 54 11.55 5.39 17.49
CA LYS A 54 10.62 4.54 18.23
C LYS A 54 9.73 5.42 19.09
N PHE A 55 8.44 5.44 18.79
CA PHE A 55 7.47 6.33 19.45
C PHE A 55 6.05 5.83 19.27
N GLN A 56 5.13 6.39 20.02
CA GLN A 56 3.70 6.14 19.94
C GLN A 56 2.97 7.47 19.92
N LEU A 57 1.98 7.59 19.05
CA LEU A 57 1.15 8.77 18.91
C LEU A 57 -0.32 8.38 18.79
N THR A 58 -1.19 9.28 19.21
CA THR A 58 -2.65 9.17 19.05
C THR A 58 -3.13 10.34 18.21
N GLY A 59 -3.95 10.06 17.21
CA GLY A 59 -4.49 11.10 16.35
C GLY A 59 -5.37 10.56 15.23
N LYS A 60 -5.94 11.49 14.47
CA LYS A 60 -6.69 11.23 13.24
C LYS A 60 -5.74 10.94 12.06
N PRO A 61 -6.22 10.37 10.93
CA PRO A 61 -5.40 10.11 9.75
C PRO A 61 -4.58 11.32 9.32
N ARG A 62 -5.19 12.49 9.27
CA ARG A 62 -4.54 13.73 8.83
C ARG A 62 -3.32 14.09 9.67
N PHE A 63 -3.38 13.90 11.00
CA PHE A 63 -2.25 14.17 11.89
C PHE A 63 -1.01 13.32 11.55
N PHE A 64 -1.23 12.03 11.27
CA PHE A 64 -0.14 11.13 10.88
C PHE A 64 0.42 11.45 9.49
N LEU A 65 -0.44 11.86 8.57
CA LEU A 65 -0.02 12.30 7.23
C LEU A 65 0.78 13.60 7.30
N GLU A 66 0.39 14.56 8.12
CA GLU A 66 1.14 15.82 8.33
C GLU A 66 2.53 15.51 8.83
N LEU A 67 2.67 14.65 9.83
CA LEU A 67 3.99 14.21 10.31
C LEU A 67 4.79 13.49 9.21
N LEU A 68 4.14 12.70 8.35
CA LEU A 68 4.80 12.04 7.22
C LEU A 68 5.31 13.05 6.20
N ILE A 69 4.48 14.01 5.81
CA ILE A 69 4.83 15.10 4.90
C ILE A 69 6.00 15.92 5.45
N ASP A 70 5.97 16.23 6.74
CA ASP A 70 7.07 16.97 7.39
C ASP A 70 8.38 16.17 7.34
N ASN A 71 8.34 14.86 7.56
CA ASN A 71 9.52 14.01 7.39
C ASN A 71 10.04 14.03 5.96
N MET A 72 9.15 13.96 4.97
CA MET A 72 9.52 14.03 3.57
C MET A 72 10.11 15.39 3.20
N ASN A 73 9.48 16.48 3.60
CA ASN A 73 9.91 17.84 3.27
C ASN A 73 11.23 18.22 3.94
N GLN A 74 11.54 17.68 5.13
CA GLN A 74 12.80 17.91 5.82
C GLN A 74 13.96 17.06 5.27
N SER A 75 13.69 16.08 4.42
CA SER A 75 14.72 15.19 3.86
C SER A 75 15.54 15.78 2.71
N GLY A 76 15.26 17.00 2.29
CA GLY A 76 15.91 17.67 1.16
C GLY A 76 15.18 17.53 -0.18
N VAL A 77 14.14 16.68 -0.25
CA VAL A 77 13.29 16.53 -1.43
C VAL A 77 11.90 17.11 -1.13
N GLY A 78 11.84 18.40 -0.91
CA GLY A 78 10.63 19.11 -0.54
C GLY A 78 9.52 19.11 -1.59
N GLY A 79 8.40 19.78 -1.25
CA GLY A 79 7.23 19.95 -2.12
C GLY A 79 6.17 18.87 -1.97
N TRP A 80 6.25 18.04 -0.93
CA TRP A 80 5.19 17.09 -0.59
C TRP A 80 4.01 17.79 0.07
N SER A 81 2.81 17.33 -0.25
CA SER A 81 1.55 17.88 0.25
C SER A 81 0.50 16.79 0.45
N ILE A 82 -0.50 17.11 1.27
CA ILE A 82 -1.69 16.29 1.42
C ILE A 82 -2.76 16.86 0.48
N GLY A 83 -3.32 16.01 -0.36
CA GLY A 83 -4.49 16.33 -1.15
C GLY A 83 -5.78 16.04 -0.36
N THR A 84 -6.54 15.05 -0.78
CA THR A 84 -7.71 14.58 -0.03
C THR A 84 -7.28 13.72 1.16
N CYS A 85 -8.04 13.80 2.26
CA CYS A 85 -7.84 12.94 3.42
C CYS A 85 -9.20 12.63 4.05
N ILE A 86 -9.46 11.35 4.31
CA ILE A 86 -10.67 10.93 5.01
C ILE A 86 -10.70 11.51 6.43
N ASP A 87 -11.89 11.87 6.90
CA ASP A 87 -12.13 12.10 8.33
C ASP A 87 -12.57 10.78 8.97
N ALA A 88 -11.75 10.28 9.88
CA ALA A 88 -11.98 9.02 10.59
C ALA A 88 -11.58 9.17 12.06
N PRO A 89 -12.10 8.30 12.94
CA PRO A 89 -11.76 8.32 14.36
C PRO A 89 -10.24 8.25 14.58
N GLU A 90 -9.82 8.89 15.68
CA GLU A 90 -8.43 8.81 16.13
C GLU A 90 -8.04 7.39 16.53
N LYS A 91 -6.79 7.05 16.31
CA LYS A 91 -6.17 5.79 16.72
C LYS A 91 -4.82 6.03 17.35
N THR A 92 -4.41 5.10 18.19
CA THR A 92 -3.08 5.09 18.79
C THR A 92 -2.20 4.12 18.02
N LEU A 93 -1.14 4.63 17.38
CA LEU A 93 -0.19 3.86 16.60
C LEU A 93 1.21 3.95 17.19
N ALA A 94 1.88 2.81 17.27
CA ALA A 94 3.27 2.71 17.73
C ALA A 94 4.18 2.41 16.54
N PHE A 95 5.28 3.14 16.41
CA PHE A 95 6.25 3.05 15.31
C PHE A 95 7.62 2.62 15.83
N SER A 96 8.33 1.85 15.03
CA SER A 96 9.68 1.39 15.38
C SER A 96 10.54 1.29 14.11
N HIS A 97 11.33 2.35 13.82
CA HIS A 97 12.29 2.39 12.72
C HIS A 97 11.68 2.17 11.31
N GLU A 98 10.40 2.44 11.14
CA GLU A 98 9.71 2.29 9.88
C GLU A 98 10.14 3.36 8.86
N PHE A 99 10.03 3.05 7.57
CA PHE A 99 10.13 4.04 6.51
C PHE A 99 8.78 4.75 6.30
N CYS A 100 8.78 5.90 5.66
CA CYS A 100 7.56 6.65 5.40
C CYS A 100 6.57 5.84 4.55
N LEU A 101 7.03 5.00 3.62
CA LEU A 101 6.17 4.13 2.82
C LEU A 101 5.51 3.05 3.69
N ASP A 102 6.26 2.42 4.58
CA ASP A 102 5.72 1.41 5.50
C ASP A 102 4.68 2.03 6.44
N ALA A 103 4.97 3.23 6.95
CA ALA A 103 4.03 3.96 7.78
C ALA A 103 2.74 4.32 7.02
N LEU A 104 2.84 4.75 5.76
CA LEU A 104 1.69 5.07 4.91
C LEU A 104 0.82 3.84 4.61
N ASN A 105 1.43 2.71 4.28
CA ASN A 105 0.74 1.43 4.10
C ASN A 105 0.01 1.03 5.38
N ARG A 106 0.66 1.14 6.51
CA ARG A 106 0.07 0.87 7.81
C ARG A 106 -1.11 1.78 8.13
N PHE A 107 -1.06 3.06 7.77
CA PHE A 107 -2.22 3.95 7.92
C PHE A 107 -3.40 3.44 7.10
N ALA A 108 -3.17 3.03 5.84
CA ALA A 108 -4.22 2.48 4.99
C ALA A 108 -4.85 1.23 5.60
N ASP A 109 -4.06 0.32 6.13
CA ASP A 109 -4.52 -0.90 6.80
C ASP A 109 -5.33 -0.57 8.07
N GLU A 110 -4.82 0.33 8.92
CA GLU A 110 -5.45 0.69 10.18
C GLU A 110 -6.82 1.34 9.98
N TRP A 111 -6.97 2.24 9.02
CA TRP A 111 -8.25 2.86 8.69
C TRP A 111 -9.03 2.14 7.60
N ARG A 112 -8.55 0.97 7.13
CA ARG A 112 -9.18 0.14 6.08
C ARG A 112 -9.55 0.98 4.86
N THR A 113 -8.60 1.72 4.37
CA THR A 113 -8.73 2.62 3.23
C THR A 113 -7.57 2.44 2.26
N GLU A 114 -7.53 3.28 1.25
CA GLU A 114 -6.52 3.28 0.20
C GLU A 114 -5.79 4.62 0.20
N PHE A 115 -4.72 4.71 -0.56
CA PHE A 115 -4.09 5.98 -0.88
C PHE A 115 -3.61 6.01 -2.33
N GLU A 116 -3.49 7.21 -2.85
CA GLU A 116 -2.90 7.47 -4.16
C GLU A 116 -1.83 8.55 -4.03
N ILE A 117 -0.75 8.37 -4.76
CA ILE A 117 0.32 9.37 -4.83
C ILE A 117 0.38 9.91 -6.26
N VAL A 118 0.04 11.19 -6.41
CA VAL A 118 0.12 11.90 -7.68
C VAL A 118 1.23 12.92 -7.58
N SER A 119 2.33 12.69 -8.29
CA SER A 119 3.57 13.45 -8.13
C SER A 119 4.08 13.42 -6.69
N LYS A 120 3.92 14.50 -5.93
CA LYS A 120 4.28 14.61 -4.51
C LYS A 120 3.06 14.90 -3.62
N THR A 121 1.86 14.67 -4.12
CA THR A 121 0.62 14.85 -3.37
C THR A 121 0.07 13.50 -2.96
N ILE A 122 -0.19 13.32 -1.67
CA ILE A 122 -0.79 12.10 -1.12
C ILE A 122 -2.29 12.34 -0.93
N ASN A 123 -3.09 11.57 -1.63
CA ASN A 123 -4.54 11.47 -1.43
C ASN A 123 -4.79 10.21 -0.57
N PHE A 124 -5.45 10.39 0.56
CA PHE A 124 -5.71 9.30 1.51
C PHE A 124 -7.20 9.10 1.67
N GLY A 125 -7.70 8.01 1.13
CA GLY A 125 -9.11 7.66 1.04
C GLY A 125 -9.36 6.73 -0.14
N LYS A 126 -10.58 6.25 -0.30
CA LYS A 126 -10.93 5.42 -1.46
C LYS A 126 -10.72 6.19 -2.76
N VAL A 127 -10.00 5.60 -3.68
CA VAL A 127 -9.67 6.17 -5.00
C VAL A 127 -10.64 5.59 -6.04
N GLU A 128 -11.90 5.96 -5.97
CA GLU A 128 -12.91 5.52 -6.95
C GLU A 128 -12.96 6.50 -8.13
N LYS A 129 -12.08 6.33 -9.11
CA LYS A 129 -12.01 7.22 -10.31
C LYS A 129 -13.14 6.99 -11.31
N PHE A 130 -13.75 5.81 -11.33
CA PHE A 130 -14.73 5.40 -12.34
C PHE A 130 -16.04 4.91 -11.73
N LYS A 131 -16.43 5.50 -10.59
CA LYS A 131 -17.65 5.13 -9.89
C LYS A 131 -18.91 5.31 -10.75
N ASP A 132 -18.95 6.41 -11.51
CA ASP A 132 -20.10 6.77 -12.33
C ASP A 132 -20.03 6.17 -13.75
N ASP A 133 -18.87 5.65 -14.15
CA ASP A 133 -18.64 4.98 -15.44
C ASP A 133 -17.73 3.75 -15.24
N PRO A 134 -18.24 2.70 -14.58
CA PRO A 134 -17.46 1.50 -14.31
C PRO A 134 -17.11 0.79 -15.62
N LEU A 135 -15.84 0.37 -15.74
CA LEU A 135 -15.38 -0.39 -16.89
C LEU A 135 -16.18 -1.70 -17.02
N PRO A 136 -16.98 -1.89 -18.07
CA PRO A 136 -17.72 -3.13 -18.24
C PRO A 136 -16.77 -4.27 -18.59
N LEU A 137 -16.64 -5.24 -17.69
CA LEU A 137 -15.84 -6.43 -17.90
C LEU A 137 -16.75 -7.60 -18.23
N SER A 138 -16.54 -8.22 -19.39
CA SER A 138 -17.26 -9.42 -19.82
C SER A 138 -16.31 -10.48 -20.36
N TYR A 139 -16.77 -11.72 -20.43
CA TYR A 139 -15.98 -12.77 -21.07
C TYR A 139 -15.95 -12.57 -22.59
N GLY A 140 -14.74 -12.70 -23.17
CA GLY A 140 -14.56 -12.64 -24.61
C GLY A 140 -13.30 -11.87 -25.01
N ARG A 141 -12.95 -11.99 -26.28
CA ARG A 141 -11.75 -11.32 -26.83
C ARG A 141 -11.98 -9.81 -26.87
N GLY A 142 -11.15 -9.05 -26.20
CA GLY A 142 -11.22 -7.60 -26.14
C GLY A 142 -12.10 -7.04 -25.00
N ASN A 143 -12.78 -7.88 -24.22
CA ASN A 143 -13.74 -7.45 -23.18
C ASN A 143 -13.19 -7.56 -21.75
N GLY A 144 -11.90 -7.59 -21.54
CA GLY A 144 -11.24 -7.57 -20.23
C GLY A 144 -10.90 -8.96 -19.66
N PHE A 145 -11.74 -9.98 -19.85
CA PHE A 145 -11.42 -11.35 -19.42
C PHE A 145 -10.90 -12.20 -20.58
N LYS A 146 -9.76 -12.85 -20.37
CA LYS A 146 -9.21 -13.80 -21.37
C LYS A 146 -10.04 -15.09 -21.35
N THR A 147 -10.29 -15.65 -22.52
CA THR A 147 -10.79 -17.03 -22.66
C THR A 147 -9.82 -18.01 -22.00
N GLY A 148 -10.32 -18.99 -21.27
CA GLY A 148 -9.48 -19.96 -20.56
C GLY A 148 -9.24 -19.66 -19.08
N VAL A 149 -9.83 -18.59 -18.54
CA VAL A 149 -9.91 -18.38 -17.09
C VAL A 149 -10.95 -19.34 -16.54
N GLY A 150 -10.50 -20.48 -16.04
CA GLY A 150 -11.32 -21.49 -15.42
C GLY A 150 -11.20 -21.48 -13.91
N ARG A 151 -12.12 -22.15 -13.25
CA ARG A 151 -12.00 -22.45 -11.83
C ARG A 151 -10.80 -23.36 -11.60
N LYS A 152 -9.79 -22.93 -10.86
CA LYS A 152 -8.76 -23.81 -10.35
C LYS A 152 -9.13 -24.25 -8.94
N LEU A 153 -9.20 -25.55 -8.70
CA LEU A 153 -9.22 -26.08 -7.36
C LEU A 153 -7.84 -25.84 -6.72
N GLN A 154 -7.82 -25.24 -5.54
CA GLN A 154 -6.60 -25.13 -4.76
C GLN A 154 -6.36 -26.47 -4.06
N GLY A 155 -5.57 -27.33 -4.72
CA GLY A 155 -5.22 -28.66 -4.22
C GLY A 155 -6.10 -29.78 -4.79
N GLU A 156 -5.79 -31.01 -4.41
CA GLU A 156 -6.47 -32.24 -4.87
C GLU A 156 -7.84 -32.49 -4.21
N LYS A 157 -8.21 -31.68 -3.23
CA LYS A 157 -9.48 -31.84 -2.49
C LYS A 157 -10.61 -31.02 -3.12
N PRO A 158 -11.81 -31.59 -3.25
CA PRO A 158 -12.97 -30.83 -3.69
C PRO A 158 -13.27 -29.69 -2.71
N PRO A 159 -13.93 -28.61 -3.18
CA PRO A 159 -14.33 -27.53 -2.29
C PRO A 159 -15.22 -28.06 -1.17
N THR A 160 -14.94 -27.62 0.05
CA THR A 160 -15.71 -28.01 1.22
C THR A 160 -17.11 -27.44 1.13
N SER A 161 -18.11 -28.29 1.01
CA SER A 161 -19.53 -27.89 0.95
C SER A 161 -20.17 -27.79 2.34
N ILE A 162 -19.61 -28.47 3.32
CA ILE A 162 -20.09 -28.47 4.71
C ILE A 162 -18.87 -28.32 5.61
N LEU A 163 -18.89 -27.36 6.52
CA LEU A 163 -17.85 -27.14 7.53
C LEU A 163 -18.44 -27.47 8.90
N TYR A 164 -17.88 -28.49 9.54
CA TYR A 164 -18.16 -28.78 10.95
C TYR A 164 -17.20 -27.98 11.83
N VAL A 165 -17.72 -27.03 12.58
CA VAL A 165 -16.93 -26.23 13.50
C VAL A 165 -17.04 -26.82 14.88
N GLN A 166 -15.93 -27.30 15.42
CA GLN A 166 -15.85 -27.77 16.80
C GLN A 166 -14.97 -26.83 17.60
N GLY A 167 -15.55 -26.24 18.65
CA GLY A 167 -14.82 -25.41 19.60
C GLY A 167 -13.97 -26.26 20.56
N GLY A 168 -13.02 -25.60 21.24
CA GLY A 168 -12.25 -26.22 22.31
C GLY A 168 -13.14 -26.64 23.50
N GLU A 169 -12.74 -27.69 24.21
CA GLU A 169 -13.55 -28.26 25.31
C GLU A 169 -13.43 -27.50 26.63
N ARG A 170 -12.52 -26.55 26.75
CA ARG A 170 -12.33 -25.79 28.01
C ARG A 170 -13.35 -24.67 28.17
N ASN A 171 -14.12 -24.74 29.25
CA ASN A 171 -15.04 -23.70 29.72
C ASN A 171 -16.22 -23.36 28.79
N ILE A 172 -16.64 -24.30 27.93
CA ILE A 172 -17.83 -24.12 27.10
C ILE A 172 -18.92 -25.05 27.67
N ASP A 173 -20.03 -24.46 28.12
CA ASP A 173 -21.21 -25.23 28.49
C ASP A 173 -21.91 -25.73 27.22
N ARG A 174 -21.76 -27.01 26.96
CA ARG A 174 -22.32 -27.67 25.76
C ARG A 174 -23.86 -27.66 25.74
N THR A 175 -24.49 -27.51 26.89
CA THR A 175 -25.95 -27.49 26.98
C THR A 175 -26.56 -26.20 26.43
N ALA A 176 -25.81 -25.10 26.42
CA ALA A 176 -26.24 -23.80 25.93
C ALA A 176 -26.25 -23.69 24.37
N TYR A 177 -25.51 -24.56 23.67
CA TYR A 177 -25.27 -24.44 22.21
C TYR A 177 -25.77 -25.63 21.38
N GLY A 178 -26.56 -26.51 21.97
CA GLY A 178 -27.11 -27.68 21.30
C GLY A 178 -26.10 -28.85 21.28
N ALA A 179 -26.64 -30.07 21.01
CA ALA A 179 -25.82 -31.26 20.91
C ALA A 179 -24.85 -31.14 19.73
N SER A 180 -23.59 -31.39 19.99
CA SER A 180 -22.59 -31.56 18.92
C SER A 180 -23.00 -32.70 18.00
N CYS A 181 -23.07 -32.42 16.72
CA CYS A 181 -23.14 -33.50 15.71
C CYS A 181 -21.86 -34.32 15.71
#